data_39cdfdc33a82898100d3981fa4bfc8f9
#
_entry.id   39cdfdc33a82898100d3981fa4bfc8f9
#
_cell.length_a   1.000
_cell.length_b   1.000
_cell.length_c   1.000
_cell.angle_alpha   90.00
_cell.angle_beta   90.00
_cell.angle_gamma   90.00
#
_symmetry.space_group_name_H-M   'P 1'
#
loop_
_entity.id
_entity.type
_entity.pdbx_description
1 polymer ?
#
loop_
_entity_poly.entity_id
_entity_poly.type
_entity_poly.pdbx_seq_one_letter_code
_entity_poly.pdbx_strand_id
1 'polypeptide(L)'
;MPTTKQTIAQWPFERLYVAPFTQRRGFDERSLTYRMVPMEQARQLTGIKVLDTVVDGLIASALRTKAPGHRSYTDPKLSATIHKLTGLTLPELRMHWHMQVARDLLRYTELPLTEVMNRCGYTSMPTFSRTVRRWWGVSPQHLRILARNSGDIGKYSL
;
A
#
# COMPACT_ATOMS: atom_id res chain seq x y z
N MET A 1 37.86 8.16 11.69
CA MET A 1 36.42 7.92 11.84
C MET A 1 36.00 6.89 10.81
N PRO A 2 35.59 5.72 11.21
CA PRO A 2 35.08 4.80 10.24
C PRO A 2 33.79 5.39 9.67
N THR A 3 33.80 5.72 8.40
CA THR A 3 32.57 6.00 7.65
C THR A 3 31.77 4.73 7.62
N THR A 4 30.69 4.69 8.38
CA THR A 4 29.68 3.66 8.22
C THR A 4 29.16 3.79 6.79
N LYS A 5 29.60 2.89 5.91
CA LYS A 5 28.97 2.75 4.60
C LYS A 5 27.52 2.41 4.89
N GLN A 6 26.63 3.39 4.81
CA GLN A 6 25.20 3.11 4.74
C GLN A 6 25.02 2.22 3.53
N THR A 7 24.77 0.96 3.79
CA THR A 7 24.42 0.01 2.73
C THR A 7 23.06 0.45 2.20
N ILE A 8 23.07 1.15 1.08
CA ILE A 8 21.83 1.54 0.41
C ILE A 8 21.15 0.25 -0.01
N ALA A 9 19.94 0.04 0.47
CA ALA A 9 19.15 -1.12 0.09
C ALA A 9 18.97 -1.15 -1.43
N GLN A 10 19.22 -2.29 -2.06
CA GLN A 10 19.10 -2.47 -3.51
C GLN A 10 17.65 -2.25 -3.96
N TRP A 11 16.68 -2.67 -3.14
CA TRP A 11 15.25 -2.61 -3.40
C TRP A 11 14.52 -1.91 -2.24
N PRO A 12 14.63 -0.60 -2.10
CA PRO A 12 13.89 0.14 -1.08
C PRO A 12 12.38 0.05 -1.34
N PHE A 13 11.61 0.25 -0.28
CA PHE A 13 10.14 0.17 -0.34
C PHE A 13 9.53 0.99 -1.49
N GLU A 14 10.03 2.18 -1.73
CA GLU A 14 9.53 3.10 -2.76
C GLU A 14 9.66 2.55 -4.19
N ARG A 15 10.62 1.66 -4.42
CA ARG A 15 10.78 0.97 -5.71
C ARG A 15 9.88 -0.25 -5.85
N LEU A 16 9.45 -0.82 -4.75
CA LEU A 16 8.63 -2.05 -4.73
C LEU A 16 7.14 -1.76 -4.73
N TYR A 17 6.75 -0.69 -4.07
CA TYR A 17 5.33 -0.39 -3.82
C TYR A 17 4.56 -0.14 -5.12
N VAL A 18 3.41 -0.78 -5.20
CA VAL A 18 2.43 -0.57 -6.27
C VAL A 18 1.08 -0.27 -5.64
N ALA A 19 0.51 0.88 -5.96
CA ALA A 19 -0.83 1.23 -5.49
C ALA A 19 -1.88 0.27 -6.05
N PRO A 20 -2.93 -0.07 -5.27
CA PRO A 20 -3.90 -1.10 -5.66
C PRO A 20 -4.94 -0.62 -6.66
N PHE A 21 -4.64 0.38 -7.45
CA PHE A 21 -5.58 0.95 -8.40
C PHE A 21 -5.51 0.24 -9.75
N THR A 22 -6.68 -0.02 -10.34
CA THR A 22 -6.83 -0.61 -11.67
C THR A 22 -7.45 0.35 -12.67
N GLN A 23 -8.00 1.46 -12.18
CA GLN A 23 -8.64 2.48 -13.01
C GLN A 23 -8.23 3.89 -12.54
N ARG A 24 -8.23 4.81 -13.48
CA ARG A 24 -8.04 6.25 -13.23
C ARG A 24 -9.16 7.06 -13.87
N ARG A 25 -9.45 8.22 -13.32
CA ARG A 25 -10.38 9.17 -13.92
C ARG A 25 -9.71 9.84 -15.12
N GLY A 26 -10.33 9.65 -16.29
CA GLY A 26 -9.91 10.27 -17.53
C GLY A 26 -11.01 11.16 -18.09
N PHE A 27 -10.63 12.23 -18.80
CA PHE A 27 -11.57 13.08 -19.53
C PHE A 27 -11.83 12.49 -20.91
N ASP A 28 -13.10 12.33 -21.25
CA ASP A 28 -13.52 11.90 -22.59
C ASP A 28 -13.96 13.12 -23.40
N GLU A 29 -13.15 13.50 -24.37
CA GLU A 29 -13.40 14.66 -25.21
C GLU A 29 -14.67 14.52 -26.08
N ARG A 30 -15.08 13.29 -26.40
CA ARG A 30 -16.27 13.03 -27.22
C ARG A 30 -17.55 13.30 -26.47
N SER A 31 -17.62 12.83 -25.22
CA SER A 31 -18.79 13.02 -24.35
C SER A 31 -18.70 14.26 -23.48
N LEU A 32 -17.55 14.94 -23.44
CA LEU A 32 -17.24 16.05 -22.54
C LEU A 32 -17.47 15.73 -21.08
N THR A 33 -17.19 14.47 -20.70
CA THR A 33 -17.39 13.98 -19.34
C THR A 33 -16.13 13.27 -18.82
N TYR A 34 -16.04 13.17 -17.50
CA TYR A 34 -15.04 12.31 -16.85
C TYR A 34 -15.57 10.90 -16.70
N ARG A 35 -14.74 9.92 -16.98
CA ARG A 35 -15.05 8.50 -16.75
C ARG A 35 -13.84 7.75 -16.21
N MET A 36 -14.07 6.62 -15.56
CA MET A 36 -13.01 5.73 -15.16
C MET A 36 -12.51 4.95 -16.37
N VAL A 37 -11.20 4.97 -16.57
CA VAL A 37 -10.52 4.24 -17.64
C VAL A 37 -9.50 3.29 -17.03
N PRO A 38 -9.30 2.10 -17.64
CA PRO A 38 -8.29 1.15 -17.19
C PRO A 38 -6.91 1.80 -17.16
N MET A 39 -6.11 1.42 -16.17
CA MET A 39 -4.71 1.81 -16.07
C MET A 39 -3.84 0.58 -15.84
N GLU A 40 -2.65 0.59 -16.40
CA GLU A 40 -1.64 -0.42 -16.10
C GLU A 40 -0.95 -0.09 -14.78
N GLN A 41 -0.76 -1.10 -13.96
CA GLN A 41 0.04 -0.97 -12.75
C GLN A 41 1.52 -0.97 -13.12
N ALA A 42 2.27 -0.02 -12.57
CA ALA A 42 3.71 0.08 -12.77
C ALA A 42 4.45 -0.97 -11.93
N ARG A 43 4.19 -2.26 -12.17
CA ARG A 43 4.85 -3.38 -11.50
C ARG A 43 6.23 -3.59 -12.08
N GLN A 44 7.27 -3.31 -11.30
CA GLN A 44 8.64 -3.61 -11.64
C GLN A 44 9.08 -4.93 -11.00
N LEU A 45 9.40 -5.94 -11.83
CA LEU A 45 9.96 -7.20 -11.34
C LEU A 45 11.42 -6.98 -10.93
N THR A 46 11.80 -7.56 -9.80
CA THR A 46 13.17 -7.47 -9.29
C THR A 46 14.10 -8.50 -9.93
N GLY A 47 13.53 -9.58 -10.50
CA GLY A 47 14.26 -10.74 -10.95
C GLY A 47 14.64 -11.71 -9.82
N ILE A 48 14.36 -11.34 -8.57
CA ILE A 48 14.61 -12.19 -7.40
C ILE A 48 13.30 -12.86 -7.00
N LYS A 49 13.17 -14.15 -7.27
CA LYS A 49 11.92 -14.89 -7.12
C LYS A 49 11.28 -14.78 -5.75
N VAL A 50 12.08 -14.87 -4.69
CA VAL A 50 11.62 -14.75 -3.31
C VAL A 50 10.99 -13.36 -3.05
N LEU A 51 11.67 -12.31 -3.49
CA LEU A 51 11.19 -10.94 -3.30
C LEU A 51 9.94 -10.68 -4.15
N ASP A 52 9.95 -11.09 -5.40
CA ASP A 52 8.79 -10.93 -6.29
C ASP A 52 7.56 -11.67 -5.76
N THR A 53 7.73 -12.87 -5.20
CA THR A 53 6.65 -13.64 -4.57
C THR A 53 6.05 -12.91 -3.37
N VAL A 54 6.89 -12.33 -2.50
CA VAL A 54 6.43 -11.54 -1.35
C VAL A 54 5.65 -10.30 -1.83
N VAL A 55 6.18 -9.59 -2.79
CA VAL A 55 5.53 -8.38 -3.35
C VAL A 55 4.20 -8.73 -4.03
N ASP A 56 4.13 -9.80 -4.79
CA ASP A 56 2.88 -10.27 -5.40
C ASP A 56 1.81 -10.60 -4.35
N GLY A 57 2.21 -11.21 -3.24
CA GLY A 57 1.32 -11.47 -2.11
C GLY A 57 0.79 -10.18 -1.45
N LEU A 58 1.63 -9.17 -1.33
CA LEU A 58 1.24 -7.86 -0.78
C LEU A 58 0.29 -7.11 -1.72
N ILE A 59 0.55 -7.13 -3.02
CA ILE A 59 -0.33 -6.55 -4.04
C ILE A 59 -1.70 -7.24 -3.97
N ALA A 60 -1.73 -8.57 -3.97
CA ALA A 60 -2.97 -9.34 -3.94
C ALA A 60 -3.78 -9.10 -2.66
N SER A 61 -3.12 -8.91 -1.51
CA SER A 61 -3.80 -8.70 -0.23
C SER A 61 -4.64 -7.42 -0.20
N ALA A 62 -4.18 -6.37 -0.83
CA ALA A 62 -4.90 -5.09 -0.90
C ALA A 62 -6.15 -5.16 -1.78
N LEU A 63 -6.23 -6.11 -2.70
CA LEU A 63 -7.38 -6.32 -3.57
C LEU A 63 -8.46 -7.22 -2.96
N ARG A 64 -8.18 -7.85 -1.83
CA ARG A 64 -9.14 -8.73 -1.14
C ARG A 64 -10.09 -7.94 -0.26
N THR A 65 -11.36 -8.31 -0.29
CA THR A 65 -12.40 -7.70 0.55
C THR A 65 -12.46 -8.29 1.97
N LYS A 66 -11.80 -9.43 2.19
CA LYS A 66 -11.71 -10.08 3.50
C LYS A 66 -10.25 -10.18 3.90
N ALA A 67 -9.94 -9.80 5.13
CA ALA A 67 -8.62 -10.03 5.69
C ALA A 67 -8.26 -11.53 5.59
N PRO A 68 -7.14 -11.89 4.97
CA PRO A 68 -6.70 -13.28 4.98
C PRO A 68 -6.48 -13.70 6.42
N GLY A 69 -7.02 -14.85 6.81
CA GLY A 69 -6.72 -15.43 8.12
C GLY A 69 -5.20 -15.42 8.34
N HIS A 70 -4.78 -14.95 9.48
CA HIS A 70 -3.36 -14.82 9.83
C HIS A 70 -2.66 -16.17 9.76
N ARG A 71 -2.02 -16.44 8.63
CA ARG A 71 -0.89 -17.36 8.62
C ARG A 71 0.36 -16.53 8.79
N SER A 72 0.73 -16.31 10.03
CA SER A 72 2.05 -15.80 10.37
C SER A 72 3.08 -16.91 10.12
N TYR A 73 3.41 -17.13 8.86
CA TYR A 73 4.57 -17.94 8.54
C TYR A 73 5.79 -17.01 8.54
N THR A 74 6.46 -16.96 9.65
CA THR A 74 7.73 -16.26 9.78
C THR A 74 8.85 -17.27 9.62
N ASP A 75 9.24 -17.52 8.39
CA ASP A 75 10.52 -18.19 8.12
C ASP A 75 11.64 -17.18 8.42
N PRO A 76 12.49 -17.43 9.44
CA PRO A 76 13.59 -16.51 9.75
C PRO A 76 14.55 -16.28 8.60
N LYS A 77 14.76 -17.29 7.75
CA LYS A 77 15.61 -17.16 6.55
C LYS A 77 15.01 -16.23 5.51
N LEU A 78 13.70 -16.32 5.31
CA LEU A 78 12.97 -15.43 4.42
C LEU A 78 13.05 -13.98 4.91
N SER A 79 12.80 -13.76 6.20
CA SER A 79 12.87 -12.43 6.79
C SER A 79 14.28 -11.82 6.69
N ALA A 80 15.32 -12.61 6.94
CA ALA A 80 16.71 -12.18 6.80
C ALA A 80 17.05 -11.80 5.35
N THR A 81 16.59 -12.57 4.37
CA THR A 81 16.79 -12.28 2.95
C THR A 81 16.08 -11.00 2.55
N ILE A 82 14.83 -10.82 2.93
CA ILE A 82 14.07 -9.60 2.66
C ILE A 82 14.74 -8.39 3.31
N HIS A 83 15.19 -8.51 4.55
CA HIS A 83 15.92 -7.42 5.24
C HIS A 83 17.19 -7.01 4.50
N LYS A 84 17.96 -7.98 4.01
CA LYS A 84 19.18 -7.71 3.25
C LYS A 84 18.89 -6.98 1.93
N LEU A 85 17.81 -7.33 1.25
CA LEU A 85 17.45 -6.76 -0.05
C LEU A 85 16.76 -5.40 0.05
N THR A 86 15.92 -5.21 1.05
CA THR A 86 15.02 -4.05 1.16
C THR A 86 15.40 -3.08 2.28
N GLY A 87 16.25 -3.50 3.23
CA GLY A 87 16.52 -2.75 4.46
C GLY A 87 15.42 -2.89 5.52
N LEU A 88 14.33 -3.62 5.23
CA LEU A 88 13.21 -3.84 6.13
C LEU A 88 13.04 -5.33 6.42
N THR A 89 12.69 -5.66 7.68
CA THR A 89 12.21 -7.00 8.00
C THR A 89 10.88 -7.26 7.30
N LEU A 90 10.48 -8.52 7.17
CA LEU A 90 9.19 -8.84 6.54
C LEU A 90 8.00 -8.19 7.25
N PRO A 91 7.90 -8.19 8.60
CA PRO A 91 6.86 -7.44 9.30
C PRO A 91 6.89 -5.93 9.02
N GLU A 92 8.07 -5.33 8.97
CA GLU A 92 8.24 -3.91 8.64
C GLU A 92 7.80 -3.60 7.21
N LEU A 93 8.18 -4.44 6.24
CA LEU A 93 7.77 -4.30 4.85
C LEU A 93 6.24 -4.36 4.72
N ARG A 94 5.59 -5.31 5.41
CA ARG A 94 4.12 -5.41 5.46
C ARG A 94 3.49 -4.16 6.06
N MET A 95 4.03 -3.65 7.15
CA MET A 95 3.53 -2.44 7.80
C MET A 95 3.64 -1.23 6.87
N HIS A 96 4.78 -1.01 6.25
CA HIS A 96 4.97 0.05 5.26
C HIS A 96 3.96 -0.07 4.11
N TRP A 97 3.75 -1.28 3.62
CA TRP A 97 2.81 -1.55 2.53
C TRP A 97 1.37 -1.23 2.92
N HIS A 98 0.91 -1.77 4.03
CA HIS A 98 -0.45 -1.56 4.51
C HIS A 98 -0.74 -0.08 4.82
N MET A 99 0.21 0.63 5.39
CA MET A 99 0.05 2.04 5.71
C MET A 99 0.03 2.91 4.44
N GLN A 100 0.80 2.56 3.44
CA GLN A 100 0.75 3.25 2.16
C GLN A 100 -0.56 2.96 1.41
N VAL A 101 -1.02 1.71 1.40
CA VAL A 101 -2.33 1.34 0.85
C VAL A 101 -3.45 2.09 1.56
N ALA A 102 -3.42 2.15 2.89
CA ALA A 102 -4.42 2.88 3.66
C ALA A 102 -4.48 4.36 3.24
N ARG A 103 -3.34 5.01 3.15
CA ARG A 103 -3.27 6.41 2.71
C ARG A 103 -3.81 6.59 1.30
N ASP A 104 -3.42 5.74 0.36
CA ASP A 104 -3.84 5.83 -1.03
C ASP A 104 -5.35 5.61 -1.19
N LEU A 105 -5.90 4.61 -0.51
CA LEU A 105 -7.35 4.35 -0.53
C LEU A 105 -8.15 5.47 0.14
N LEU A 106 -7.68 6.01 1.25
CA LEU A 106 -8.33 7.13 1.92
C LEU A 106 -8.29 8.41 1.09
N ARG A 107 -7.20 8.62 0.37
CA ARG A 107 -6.98 9.83 -0.42
C ARG A 107 -7.73 9.83 -1.74
N TYR A 108 -7.74 8.73 -2.45
CA TYR A 108 -8.18 8.71 -3.84
C TYR A 108 -9.51 8.02 -4.09
N THR A 109 -10.06 7.30 -3.11
CA THR A 109 -11.31 6.55 -3.26
C THR A 109 -12.37 6.98 -2.25
N GLU A 110 -13.61 6.61 -2.52
CA GLU A 110 -14.74 6.78 -1.60
C GLU A 110 -15.05 5.50 -0.80
N LEU A 111 -14.13 4.55 -0.77
CA LEU A 111 -14.32 3.32 0.00
C LEU A 111 -14.62 3.64 1.47
N PRO A 112 -15.61 2.96 2.09
CA PRO A 112 -15.87 3.12 3.51
C PRO A 112 -14.62 2.84 4.34
N LEU A 113 -14.45 3.52 5.47
CA LEU A 113 -13.29 3.34 6.34
C LEU A 113 -13.14 1.89 6.81
N THR A 114 -14.24 1.18 7.04
CA THR A 114 -14.24 -0.25 7.41
C THR A 114 -13.67 -1.13 6.31
N GLU A 115 -13.94 -0.82 5.06
CA GLU A 115 -13.41 -1.57 3.92
C GLU A 115 -11.91 -1.28 3.74
N VAL A 116 -11.48 -0.03 3.87
CA VAL A 116 -10.06 0.32 3.86
C VAL A 116 -9.31 -0.42 4.96
N MET A 117 -9.86 -0.43 6.17
CA MET A 117 -9.32 -1.17 7.31
C MET A 117 -9.13 -2.65 6.98
N ASN A 118 -10.16 -3.31 6.45
CA ASN A 118 -10.12 -4.73 6.11
C ASN A 118 -9.08 -5.04 5.04
N ARG A 119 -8.96 -4.21 4.02
CA ARG A 119 -7.96 -4.35 2.95
C ARG A 119 -6.53 -4.20 3.45
N CYS A 120 -6.34 -3.45 4.53
CA CYS A 120 -5.05 -3.32 5.21
C CYS A 120 -4.78 -4.43 6.25
N GLY A 121 -5.64 -5.42 6.34
CA GLY A 121 -5.47 -6.57 7.25
C GLY A 121 -5.87 -6.32 8.70
N TYR A 122 -6.58 -5.23 8.99
CA TYR A 122 -7.07 -4.90 10.34
C TYR A 122 -8.52 -5.35 10.52
N THR A 123 -8.84 -5.82 11.72
CA THR A 123 -10.20 -6.25 12.10
C THR A 123 -10.84 -5.35 13.14
N SER A 124 -10.07 -4.41 13.70
CA SER A 124 -10.51 -3.47 14.75
C SER A 124 -10.28 -2.04 14.29
N MET A 125 -11.34 -1.27 14.21
CA MET A 125 -11.26 0.15 13.83
C MET A 125 -10.42 0.99 14.82
N PRO A 126 -10.53 0.83 16.14
CA PRO A 126 -9.67 1.54 17.07
C PRO A 126 -8.17 1.26 16.86
N THR A 127 -7.82 0.00 16.62
CA THR A 127 -6.43 -0.40 16.33
C THR A 127 -5.94 0.20 15.02
N PHE A 128 -6.74 0.12 13.97
CA PHE A 128 -6.43 0.71 12.66
C PHE A 128 -6.23 2.22 12.76
N SER A 129 -7.17 2.92 13.40
CA SER A 129 -7.09 4.37 13.57
C SER A 129 -5.85 4.82 14.33
N ARG A 130 -5.50 4.14 15.41
CA ARG A 130 -4.27 4.42 16.18
C ARG A 130 -3.02 4.21 15.34
N THR A 131 -2.96 3.13 14.56
CA THR A 131 -1.82 2.80 13.72
C THR A 131 -1.64 3.84 12.62
N VAL A 132 -2.71 4.21 11.93
CA VAL A 132 -2.70 5.24 10.89
C VAL A 132 -2.26 6.59 11.47
N ARG A 133 -2.82 6.98 12.62
CA ARG A 133 -2.46 8.23 13.29
C ARG A 133 -0.99 8.27 13.71
N ARG A 134 -0.48 7.14 14.23
CA ARG A 134 0.95 7.03 14.59
C ARG A 134 1.84 7.15 13.36
N TRP A 135 1.43 6.56 12.25
CA TRP A 135 2.23 6.53 11.02
C TRP A 135 2.18 7.83 10.22
N TRP A 136 0.98 8.37 10.03
CA TRP A 136 0.74 9.55 9.20
C TRP A 136 0.50 10.84 9.98
N GLY A 137 0.44 10.78 11.31
CA GLY A 137 0.21 11.93 12.18
C GLY A 137 -1.23 12.36 12.31
N VAL A 138 -2.16 11.81 11.54
CA VAL A 138 -3.60 12.13 11.56
C VAL A 138 -4.44 10.84 11.43
N SER A 139 -5.69 10.91 11.89
CA SER A 139 -6.61 9.78 11.81
C SER A 139 -7.03 9.46 10.37
N PRO A 140 -7.53 8.24 10.09
CA PRO A 140 -8.08 7.89 8.78
C PRO A 140 -9.17 8.85 8.32
N GLN A 141 -10.06 9.22 9.22
CA GLN A 141 -11.14 10.15 8.93
C GLN A 141 -10.61 11.53 8.55
N HIS A 142 -9.60 12.00 9.25
CA HIS A 142 -8.96 13.29 8.94
C HIS A 142 -8.27 13.27 7.57
N LEU A 143 -7.57 12.20 7.24
CA LEU A 143 -6.99 12.01 5.90
C LEU A 143 -8.06 12.09 4.80
N ARG A 144 -9.24 11.49 5.04
CA ARG A 144 -10.35 11.54 4.09
C ARG A 144 -10.91 12.96 3.94
N ILE A 145 -11.02 13.72 5.01
CA ILE A 145 -11.45 15.12 4.97
C ILE A 145 -10.46 15.97 4.19
N LEU A 146 -9.17 15.82 4.43
CA LEU A 146 -8.13 16.53 3.67
C LEU A 146 -8.20 16.20 2.17
N ALA A 147 -8.44 14.95 1.85
CA ALA A 147 -8.58 14.51 0.46
C ALA A 147 -9.80 15.12 -0.24
N ARG A 148 -10.93 15.24 0.46
CA ARG A 148 -12.12 15.93 -0.07
C ARG A 148 -11.83 17.39 -0.35
N ASN A 149 -11.15 18.07 0.56
CA ASN A 149 -10.80 19.48 0.41
C ASN A 149 -9.81 19.73 -0.73
N SER A 150 -8.94 18.78 -1.03
CA SER A 150 -7.98 18.87 -2.14
C SER A 150 -8.53 18.39 -3.49
N GLY A 151 -9.71 17.78 -3.52
CA GLY A 151 -10.32 17.25 -4.74
C GLY A 151 -9.70 15.95 -5.25
N ASP A 152 -8.98 15.21 -4.42
CA ASP A 152 -8.28 13.98 -4.81
C ASP A 152 -9.19 12.74 -4.85
N ILE A 153 -10.31 12.75 -4.10
CA ILE A 153 -11.24 11.63 -4.06
C ILE A 153 -11.86 11.40 -5.44
N GLY A 154 -11.86 10.14 -5.86
CA GLY A 154 -12.40 9.72 -7.16
C GLY A 154 -11.40 9.79 -8.31
N LYS A 155 -10.13 10.15 -8.07
CA LYS A 155 -9.10 10.13 -9.13
C LYS A 155 -8.73 8.72 -9.58
N TYR A 156 -8.79 7.76 -8.68
CA TYR A 156 -8.48 6.36 -8.92
C TYR A 156 -9.54 5.44 -8.34
N SER A 157 -9.59 4.21 -8.86
CA SER A 157 -10.46 3.15 -8.34
C SER A 157 -9.79 1.78 -8.43
N LEU A 158 -10.31 0.87 -7.67
CA LEU A 158 -9.88 -0.54 -7.64
C LEU A 158 -10.45 -1.31 -8.83
#